data_7de83d9e81e1699c97ca02818b9cbb59
#
_entry.id   7de83d9e81e1699c97ca02818b9cbb59
#
_cell.length_a   1.000
_cell.length_b   1.000
_cell.length_c   1.000
_cell.angle_alpha   90.00
_cell.angle_beta   90.00
_cell.angle_gamma   90.00
#
_symmetry.space_group_name_H-M   'P 1'
#
loop_
_entity.id
_entity.type
_entity.pdbx_description
1 polymer ?
#
loop_
_entity_poly.entity_id
_entity_poly.type
_entity_poly.pdbx_seq_one_letter_code
_entity_poly.pdbx_strand_id
1 'polypeptide(L)'
;MCFLIQGGLLGIISNCRGIFYDPVCAELGIKLGKLTTYSVFYGLAVCITIPFASRAVKKWNLRWTLTGFALLTAAAQFAMAYFHSVYEWYAAAAVQGACYAFLFVQTVPMLINNWFFEQSGFFLGIACSASGIVGALMNPLAQSFMAAYGWRATYRMLGIALFLLLVPACALFSVRRPENIGAQPYHRRRAPKHAAGAAAFQDFSEKRRVFLLLLVFACAICITTGYNQMLFGVGSTFDHPEKILGTFVSVSMIGTIVCKLLVGWLNDRYGMKAACYAAVGTIGAGLVCLFFGQSVLRMYIGSFCMGMPMAVTVVAMPNLVRSVFGNAAFEKRYRTVSVVVNLVSNFSFTVLGWIVSIFDSYRVMLAFGIGASALSALLAAILFAVRKRSLIYE
;
A
#
# COMPACT_ATOMS: atom_id res chain seq x y z
N MET A 1 -0.10 2.68 19.46
CA MET A 1 -0.45 3.83 18.60
C MET A 1 -0.10 3.57 17.12
N CYS A 2 1.16 3.38 16.71
CA CYS A 2 1.54 3.20 15.29
C CYS A 2 0.79 2.07 14.59
N PHE A 3 0.57 0.94 15.28
CA PHE A 3 -0.24 -0.18 14.80
C PHE A 3 -1.70 0.23 14.53
N LEU A 4 -2.33 0.96 15.46
CA LEU A 4 -3.71 1.43 15.32
C LEU A 4 -3.85 2.48 14.20
N ILE A 5 -2.88 3.39 14.06
CA ILE A 5 -2.86 4.36 12.96
C ILE A 5 -2.82 3.63 11.61
N GLN A 6 -1.93 2.66 11.45
CA GLN A 6 -1.81 1.92 10.20
C GLN A 6 -3.04 1.05 9.93
N GLY A 7 -3.60 0.41 10.97
CA GLY A 7 -4.83 -0.36 10.87
C GLY A 7 -6.02 0.49 10.41
N GLY A 8 -6.18 1.68 10.98
CA GLY A 8 -7.25 2.61 10.59
C GLY A 8 -7.05 3.15 9.18
N LEU A 9 -5.89 3.72 8.89
CA LEU A 9 -5.65 4.43 7.62
C LEU A 9 -5.60 3.50 6.41
N LEU A 10 -4.86 2.40 6.49
CA LEU A 10 -4.79 1.45 5.37
C LEU A 10 -5.77 0.29 5.53
N GLY A 11 -5.99 -0.20 6.75
CA GLY A 11 -6.90 -1.32 6.99
C GLY A 11 -8.35 -0.97 6.69
N ILE A 12 -8.86 0.14 7.21
CA ILE A 12 -10.23 0.58 7.02
C ILE A 12 -10.36 1.43 5.75
N ILE A 13 -9.65 2.55 5.64
CA ILE A 13 -9.87 3.49 4.54
C ILE A 13 -9.44 2.90 3.19
N SER A 14 -8.22 2.33 3.09
CA SER A 14 -7.71 1.87 1.80
C SER A 14 -8.19 0.48 1.43
N ASN A 15 -8.19 -0.47 2.37
CA ASN A 15 -8.47 -1.88 2.05
C ASN A 15 -9.97 -2.18 1.90
N CYS A 16 -10.87 -1.37 2.50
CA CYS A 16 -12.32 -1.55 2.33
C CYS A 16 -12.91 -0.75 1.16
N ARG A 17 -12.10 -0.02 0.37
CA ARG A 17 -12.62 0.81 -0.74
C ARG A 17 -13.35 0.00 -1.80
N GLY A 18 -12.81 -1.16 -2.15
CA GLY A 18 -13.29 -1.97 -3.26
C GLY A 18 -14.74 -2.40 -3.15
N ILE A 19 -15.24 -2.66 -1.94
CA ILE A 19 -16.61 -3.10 -1.71
C ILE A 19 -17.66 -2.01 -2.00
N PHE A 20 -17.25 -0.73 -2.03
CA PHE A 20 -18.15 0.41 -2.24
C PHE A 20 -18.28 0.81 -3.70
N TYR A 21 -17.40 0.37 -4.60
CA TYR A 21 -17.34 0.89 -5.96
C TYR A 21 -18.65 0.62 -6.73
N ASP A 22 -19.09 -0.62 -6.78
CA ASP A 22 -20.27 -1.00 -7.54
C ASP A 22 -21.56 -0.41 -6.95
N PRO A 23 -21.84 -0.49 -5.62
CA PRO A 23 -23.05 0.11 -5.05
C PRO A 23 -23.13 1.62 -5.21
N VAL A 24 -22.00 2.33 -5.05
CA VAL A 24 -21.96 3.78 -5.21
C VAL A 24 -22.15 4.19 -6.68
N CYS A 25 -21.50 3.47 -7.62
CA CYS A 25 -21.66 3.72 -9.04
C CYS A 25 -23.11 3.47 -9.50
N ALA A 26 -23.76 2.41 -9.00
CA ALA A 26 -25.13 2.09 -9.34
C ALA A 26 -26.12 3.14 -8.84
N GLU A 27 -25.99 3.61 -7.58
CA GLU A 27 -26.89 4.61 -7.01
C GLU A 27 -26.69 6.01 -7.62
N LEU A 28 -25.45 6.42 -7.85
CA LEU A 28 -25.15 7.76 -8.36
C LEU A 28 -25.15 7.86 -9.89
N GLY A 29 -25.32 6.75 -10.62
CA GLY A 29 -25.30 6.72 -12.09
C GLY A 29 -23.95 7.11 -12.69
N ILE A 30 -22.83 6.87 -12.00
CA ILE A 30 -21.48 7.27 -12.42
C ILE A 30 -20.65 6.05 -12.85
N LYS A 31 -19.77 6.26 -13.83
CA LYS A 31 -18.84 5.22 -14.28
C LYS A 31 -17.75 4.99 -13.24
N LEU A 32 -17.36 3.72 -13.07
CA LEU A 32 -16.32 3.28 -12.14
C LEU A 32 -15.00 4.08 -12.28
N GLY A 33 -14.56 4.37 -13.51
CA GLY A 33 -13.35 5.16 -13.76
C GLY A 33 -13.42 6.57 -13.21
N LYS A 34 -14.61 7.22 -13.25
CA LYS A 34 -14.80 8.53 -12.63
C LYS A 34 -14.70 8.45 -11.11
N LEU A 35 -15.32 7.43 -10.51
CA LEU A 35 -15.25 7.26 -9.06
C LEU A 35 -13.81 6.96 -8.63
N THR A 36 -13.13 5.98 -9.22
CA THR A 36 -11.77 5.58 -8.83
C THR A 36 -10.71 6.68 -9.00
N THR A 37 -11.00 7.72 -9.82
CA THR A 37 -10.15 8.90 -9.98
C THR A 37 -9.90 9.65 -8.66
N TYR A 38 -10.77 9.50 -7.64
CA TYR A 38 -10.51 10.09 -6.32
C TYR A 38 -9.20 9.60 -5.69
N SER A 39 -8.70 8.41 -6.05
CA SER A 39 -7.43 7.88 -5.59
C SER A 39 -6.23 8.71 -6.08
N VAL A 40 -6.35 9.36 -7.25
CA VAL A 40 -5.32 10.29 -7.75
C VAL A 40 -5.24 11.52 -6.86
N PHE A 41 -6.39 12.10 -6.50
CA PHE A 41 -6.43 13.26 -5.59
C PHE A 41 -5.87 12.93 -4.21
N TYR A 42 -6.14 11.71 -3.71
CA TYR A 42 -5.51 11.20 -2.50
C TYR A 42 -3.98 11.15 -2.63
N GLY A 43 -3.46 10.52 -3.67
CA GLY A 43 -2.02 10.37 -3.90
C GLY A 43 -1.30 11.71 -4.10
N LEU A 44 -1.90 12.64 -4.87
CA LEU A 44 -1.36 13.98 -5.08
C LEU A 44 -1.31 14.76 -3.75
N ALA A 45 -2.39 14.72 -2.98
CA ALA A 45 -2.44 15.39 -1.68
C ALA A 45 -1.37 14.84 -0.71
N VAL A 46 -1.14 13.51 -0.68
CA VAL A 46 -0.04 12.91 0.07
C VAL A 46 1.30 13.52 -0.34
N CYS A 47 1.61 13.55 -1.63
CA CYS A 47 2.90 14.03 -2.14
C CYS A 47 3.12 15.52 -1.86
N ILE A 48 2.10 16.35 -2.06
CA ILE A 48 2.16 17.79 -1.79
C ILE A 48 2.33 18.06 -0.30
N THR A 49 1.68 17.28 0.55
CA THR A 49 1.65 17.53 2.00
C THR A 49 2.90 17.02 2.72
N ILE A 50 3.62 16.01 2.20
CA ILE A 50 4.83 15.44 2.84
C ILE A 50 5.85 16.49 3.27
N PRO A 51 6.26 17.48 2.44
CA PRO A 51 7.24 18.50 2.85
C PRO A 51 6.76 19.37 4.00
N PHE A 52 5.46 19.68 4.06
CA PHE A 52 4.84 20.46 5.14
C PHE A 52 4.71 19.63 6.41
N ALA A 53 4.24 18.39 6.29
CA ALA A 53 4.10 17.44 7.38
C ALA A 53 5.45 17.21 8.09
N SER A 54 6.55 17.06 7.35
CA SER A 54 7.87 16.85 7.90
C SER A 54 8.37 18.01 8.77
N ARG A 55 8.02 19.25 8.43
CA ARG A 55 8.35 20.45 9.21
C ARG A 55 7.41 20.62 10.42
N ALA A 56 6.12 20.44 10.19
CA ALA A 56 5.09 20.63 11.21
C ALA A 56 5.22 19.61 12.36
N VAL A 57 5.42 18.33 12.04
CA VAL A 57 5.61 17.27 13.04
C VAL A 57 6.83 17.53 13.94
N LYS A 58 7.86 18.24 13.45
CA LYS A 58 9.02 18.64 14.26
C LYS A 58 8.76 19.83 15.17
N LYS A 59 7.93 20.80 14.73
CA LYS A 59 7.72 22.09 15.43
C LYS A 59 6.49 22.09 16.33
N TRP A 60 5.39 21.44 15.90
CA TRP A 60 4.11 21.50 16.59
C TRP A 60 4.01 20.48 17.73
N ASN A 61 3.04 20.67 18.59
CA ASN A 61 2.72 19.68 19.63
C ASN A 61 2.17 18.42 18.96
N LEU A 62 2.94 17.32 19.04
CA LEU A 62 2.65 16.08 18.35
C LEU A 62 1.25 15.54 18.70
N ARG A 63 0.88 15.57 19.97
CA ARG A 63 -0.39 15.04 20.46
C ARG A 63 -1.58 15.74 19.80
N TRP A 64 -1.64 17.06 19.88
CA TRP A 64 -2.74 17.85 19.31
C TRP A 64 -2.78 17.77 17.78
N THR A 65 -1.62 17.78 17.15
CA THR A 65 -1.50 17.64 15.70
C THR A 65 -2.06 16.31 15.22
N LEU A 66 -1.62 15.19 15.82
CA LEU A 66 -2.08 13.85 15.38
C LEU A 66 -3.57 13.64 15.72
N THR A 67 -4.03 14.10 16.87
CA THR A 67 -5.45 13.99 17.26
C THR A 67 -6.34 14.80 16.31
N GLY A 68 -5.94 16.01 15.92
CA GLY A 68 -6.68 16.85 14.97
C GLY A 68 -6.77 16.19 13.58
N PHE A 69 -5.66 15.66 13.06
CA PHE A 69 -5.68 14.97 11.78
C PHE A 69 -6.40 13.61 11.84
N ALA A 70 -6.38 12.91 12.97
CA ALA A 70 -7.17 11.71 13.18
C ALA A 70 -8.69 12.00 13.16
N LEU A 71 -9.10 13.06 13.85
CA LEU A 71 -10.49 13.55 13.85
C LEU A 71 -10.93 13.95 12.44
N LEU A 72 -10.10 14.72 11.73
CA LEU A 72 -10.40 15.16 10.38
C LEU A 72 -10.51 13.96 9.40
N THR A 73 -9.67 12.93 9.57
CA THR A 73 -9.75 11.71 8.78
C THR A 73 -11.05 10.95 9.03
N ALA A 74 -11.43 10.78 10.30
CA ALA A 74 -12.67 10.10 10.67
C ALA A 74 -13.91 10.89 10.20
N ALA A 75 -13.89 12.22 10.33
CA ALA A 75 -14.95 13.09 9.85
C ALA A 75 -15.10 13.03 8.31
N ALA A 76 -14.00 13.05 7.57
CA ALA A 76 -14.01 12.90 6.11
C ALA A 76 -14.60 11.53 5.68
N GLN A 77 -14.24 10.46 6.38
CA GLN A 77 -14.80 9.12 6.11
C GLN A 77 -16.30 9.06 6.41
N PHE A 78 -16.73 9.65 7.51
CA PHE A 78 -18.14 9.74 7.89
C PHE A 78 -18.95 10.59 6.91
N ALA A 79 -18.39 11.71 6.43
CA ALA A 79 -19.02 12.61 5.48
C ALA A 79 -19.29 11.95 4.13
N MET A 80 -18.50 10.95 3.71
CA MET A 80 -18.71 10.20 2.47
C MET A 80 -20.10 9.52 2.40
N ALA A 81 -20.74 9.27 3.54
CA ALA A 81 -22.11 8.74 3.59
C ALA A 81 -23.16 9.69 3.01
N TYR A 82 -22.86 10.97 2.91
CA TYR A 82 -23.81 12.02 2.51
C TYR A 82 -23.52 12.60 1.12
N PHE A 83 -22.53 12.08 0.43
CA PHE A 83 -22.11 12.59 -0.86
C PHE A 83 -23.10 12.18 -1.98
N HIS A 84 -23.32 13.11 -2.89
CA HIS A 84 -24.17 12.96 -4.07
C HIS A 84 -23.41 13.28 -5.37
N SER A 85 -22.22 13.89 -5.25
CA SER A 85 -21.39 14.27 -6.39
C SER A 85 -19.98 13.65 -6.30
N VAL A 86 -19.44 13.21 -7.43
CA VAL A 86 -18.07 12.70 -7.55
C VAL A 86 -17.02 13.71 -7.04
N TYR A 87 -17.27 15.00 -7.21
CA TYR A 87 -16.33 16.05 -6.78
C TYR A 87 -16.15 16.11 -5.25
N GLU A 88 -17.20 15.79 -4.49
CA GLU A 88 -17.14 15.67 -3.04
C GLU A 88 -16.21 14.52 -2.60
N TRP A 89 -16.23 13.41 -3.36
CA TRP A 89 -15.30 12.29 -3.19
C TRP A 89 -13.86 12.71 -3.43
N TYR A 90 -13.61 13.55 -4.46
CA TYR A 90 -12.27 14.05 -4.77
C TYR A 90 -11.76 14.96 -3.64
N ALA A 91 -12.61 15.85 -3.12
CA ALA A 91 -12.26 16.71 -2.01
C ALA A 91 -11.96 15.91 -0.73
N ALA A 92 -12.81 14.96 -0.36
CA ALA A 92 -12.60 14.11 0.80
C ALA A 92 -11.31 13.26 0.66
N ALA A 93 -11.03 12.74 -0.52
CA ALA A 93 -9.81 12.00 -0.80
C ALA A 93 -8.56 12.87 -0.64
N ALA A 94 -8.58 14.12 -1.11
CA ALA A 94 -7.49 15.07 -0.92
C ALA A 94 -7.25 15.36 0.59
N VAL A 95 -8.32 15.56 1.36
CA VAL A 95 -8.23 15.72 2.81
C VAL A 95 -7.64 14.48 3.48
N GLN A 96 -8.14 13.29 3.16
CA GLN A 96 -7.62 12.02 3.70
C GLN A 96 -6.15 11.80 3.33
N GLY A 97 -5.75 12.14 2.09
CA GLY A 97 -4.36 12.05 1.64
C GLY A 97 -3.42 12.99 2.42
N ALA A 98 -3.85 14.23 2.65
CA ALA A 98 -3.11 15.17 3.48
C ALA A 98 -2.95 14.64 4.92
N CYS A 99 -4.04 14.15 5.53
CA CYS A 99 -4.02 13.55 6.85
C CYS A 99 -3.09 12.32 6.94
N TYR A 100 -3.08 11.47 5.91
CA TYR A 100 -2.20 10.30 5.82
C TYR A 100 -0.71 10.70 5.86
N ALA A 101 -0.32 11.77 5.17
CA ALA A 101 1.04 12.28 5.20
C ALA A 101 1.48 12.66 6.63
N PHE A 102 0.60 13.29 7.41
CA PHE A 102 0.86 13.66 8.81
C PHE A 102 0.84 12.45 9.75
N LEU A 103 -0.21 11.63 9.68
CA LEU A 103 -0.43 10.55 10.63
C LEU A 103 0.54 9.39 10.45
N PHE A 104 0.82 9.02 9.20
CA PHE A 104 1.61 7.82 8.92
C PHE A 104 2.98 8.11 8.32
N VAL A 105 3.04 8.77 7.15
CA VAL A 105 4.27 8.83 6.34
C VAL A 105 5.43 9.47 7.10
N GLN A 106 5.16 10.52 7.87
CA GLN A 106 6.20 11.22 8.65
C GLN A 106 6.29 10.71 10.09
N THR A 107 5.16 10.45 10.71
CA THR A 107 5.10 10.22 12.16
C THR A 107 5.49 8.79 12.55
N VAL A 108 4.98 7.77 11.87
CA VAL A 108 5.20 6.39 12.28
C VAL A 108 6.67 5.98 12.20
N PRO A 109 7.40 6.22 11.08
CA PRO A 109 8.83 5.92 11.04
C PRO A 109 9.65 6.73 12.03
N MET A 110 9.29 8.02 12.24
CA MET A 110 9.98 8.87 13.22
C MET A 110 9.82 8.34 14.64
N LEU A 111 8.61 7.97 15.04
CA LEU A 111 8.37 7.45 16.37
C LEU A 111 9.05 6.10 16.59
N ILE A 112 8.94 5.18 15.63
CA ILE A 112 9.58 3.87 15.76
C ILE A 112 11.10 4.02 15.86
N ASN A 113 11.73 4.90 15.07
CA ASN A 113 13.17 5.15 15.17
C ASN A 113 13.58 5.82 16.49
N ASN A 114 12.72 6.62 17.11
CA ASN A 114 12.99 7.25 18.40
C ASN A 114 12.85 6.28 19.59
N TRP A 115 11.94 5.32 19.48
CA TRP A 115 11.64 4.34 20.56
C TRP A 115 12.47 3.07 20.46
N PHE A 116 12.80 2.65 19.24
CA PHE A 116 13.53 1.40 18.95
C PHE A 116 14.79 1.72 18.18
N PHE A 117 15.90 1.90 18.90
CA PHE A 117 17.20 2.24 18.28
C PHE A 117 17.73 1.07 17.43
N GLU A 118 17.57 -0.15 17.93
CA GLU A 118 17.88 -1.37 17.20
C GLU A 118 16.56 -2.07 16.78
N GLN A 119 16.58 -2.73 15.63
CA GLN A 119 15.40 -3.44 15.08
C GLN A 119 14.22 -2.53 14.69
N SER A 120 14.44 -1.25 14.42
CA SER A 120 13.39 -0.32 13.98
C SER A 120 12.63 -0.83 12.74
N GLY A 121 13.32 -1.52 11.83
CA GLY A 121 12.68 -2.17 10.66
C GLY A 121 11.69 -3.27 11.03
N PHE A 122 12.01 -4.10 12.04
CA PHE A 122 11.11 -5.14 12.53
C PHE A 122 9.84 -4.55 13.15
N PHE A 123 9.99 -3.55 14.03
CA PHE A 123 8.84 -2.88 14.64
C PHE A 123 8.01 -2.07 13.65
N LEU A 124 8.66 -1.49 12.62
CA LEU A 124 7.95 -0.88 11.50
C LEU A 124 7.14 -1.94 10.72
N GLY A 125 7.73 -3.10 10.49
CA GLY A 125 7.05 -4.23 9.86
C GLY A 125 5.81 -4.68 10.64
N ILE A 126 5.92 -4.80 11.98
CA ILE A 126 4.77 -5.10 12.86
C ILE A 126 3.70 -4.02 12.74
N ALA A 127 4.07 -2.74 12.81
CA ALA A 127 3.12 -1.64 12.65
C ALA A 127 2.43 -1.68 11.27
N CYS A 128 3.17 -1.97 10.20
CA CYS A 128 2.63 -2.08 8.85
C CYS A 128 1.74 -3.32 8.63
N SER A 129 1.91 -4.40 9.40
CA SER A 129 1.05 -5.59 9.30
C SER A 129 -0.38 -5.34 9.79
N ALA A 130 -0.58 -4.32 10.63
CA ALA A 130 -1.90 -3.92 11.13
C ALA A 130 -2.91 -3.66 10.00
N SER A 131 -2.45 -3.12 8.87
CA SER A 131 -3.33 -2.86 7.71
C SER A 131 -3.93 -4.14 7.13
N GLY A 132 -3.16 -5.22 7.10
CA GLY A 132 -3.65 -6.52 6.65
C GLY A 132 -4.61 -7.16 7.65
N ILE A 133 -4.26 -7.13 8.95
CA ILE A 133 -5.09 -7.69 10.01
C ILE A 133 -6.45 -6.98 10.09
N VAL A 134 -6.42 -5.65 10.20
CA VAL A 134 -7.66 -4.86 10.28
C VAL A 134 -8.46 -4.95 8.99
N GLY A 135 -7.81 -4.93 7.81
CA GLY A 135 -8.50 -5.10 6.53
C GLY A 135 -9.18 -6.48 6.39
N ALA A 136 -8.49 -7.55 6.81
CA ALA A 136 -9.06 -8.91 6.77
C ALA A 136 -10.31 -9.05 7.64
N LEU A 137 -10.36 -8.36 8.79
CA LEU A 137 -11.50 -8.37 9.69
C LEU A 137 -12.61 -7.42 9.23
N MET A 138 -12.24 -6.23 8.79
CA MET A 138 -13.22 -5.18 8.46
C MET A 138 -13.93 -5.39 7.12
N ASN A 139 -13.30 -6.05 6.14
CA ASN A 139 -13.96 -6.27 4.85
C ASN A 139 -15.22 -7.14 4.95
N PRO A 140 -15.23 -8.34 5.58
CA PRO A 140 -16.45 -9.12 5.74
C PRO A 140 -17.51 -8.42 6.60
N LEU A 141 -17.07 -7.70 7.65
CA LEU A 141 -17.97 -6.93 8.51
C LEU A 141 -18.64 -5.79 7.73
N ALA A 142 -17.86 -5.01 6.98
CA ALA A 142 -18.39 -3.93 6.17
C ALA A 142 -19.31 -4.45 5.07
N GLN A 143 -19.00 -5.60 4.46
CA GLN A 143 -19.85 -6.23 3.47
C GLN A 143 -21.19 -6.70 4.08
N SER A 144 -21.15 -7.42 5.20
CA SER A 144 -22.37 -7.89 5.86
C SER A 144 -23.26 -6.72 6.31
N PHE A 145 -22.63 -5.65 6.81
CA PHE A 145 -23.34 -4.43 7.22
C PHE A 145 -23.92 -3.70 6.01
N MET A 146 -23.18 -3.65 4.89
CA MET A 146 -23.64 -3.03 3.65
C MET A 146 -24.85 -3.78 3.03
N ALA A 147 -24.84 -5.11 3.07
CA ALA A 147 -25.97 -5.92 2.61
C ALA A 147 -27.23 -5.69 3.44
N ALA A 148 -27.08 -5.40 4.76
CA ALA A 148 -28.22 -5.17 5.65
C ALA A 148 -28.73 -3.72 5.63
N TYR A 149 -27.84 -2.73 5.55
CA TYR A 149 -28.16 -1.31 5.80
C TYR A 149 -27.73 -0.36 4.67
N GLY A 150 -27.15 -0.88 3.59
CA GLY A 150 -26.68 -0.13 2.45
C GLY A 150 -25.32 0.57 2.67
N TRP A 151 -24.73 1.08 1.58
CA TRP A 151 -23.39 1.63 1.57
C TRP A 151 -23.25 2.93 2.38
N ARG A 152 -24.28 3.77 2.44
CA ARG A 152 -24.28 5.02 3.21
C ARG A 152 -24.17 4.76 4.71
N ALA A 153 -24.92 3.80 5.24
CA ALA A 153 -24.84 3.39 6.63
C ALA A 153 -23.47 2.76 6.94
N THR A 154 -22.91 2.02 6.00
CA THR A 154 -21.58 1.42 6.14
C THR A 154 -20.47 2.47 6.22
N TYR A 155 -20.53 3.54 5.43
CA TYR A 155 -19.56 4.65 5.57
C TYR A 155 -19.67 5.33 6.94
N ARG A 156 -20.88 5.51 7.47
CA ARG A 156 -21.06 6.05 8.85
C ARG A 156 -20.42 5.13 9.89
N MET A 157 -20.68 3.84 9.80
CA MET A 157 -20.10 2.83 10.68
C MET A 157 -18.55 2.86 10.63
N LEU A 158 -17.97 2.88 9.42
CA LEU A 158 -16.51 2.97 9.25
C LEU A 158 -15.94 4.30 9.77
N GLY A 159 -16.64 5.42 9.60
CA GLY A 159 -16.25 6.72 10.16
C GLY A 159 -16.22 6.71 11.70
N ILE A 160 -17.22 6.11 12.34
CA ILE A 160 -17.27 5.90 13.79
C ILE A 160 -16.15 4.96 14.24
N ALA A 161 -15.93 3.84 13.54
CA ALA A 161 -14.85 2.90 13.86
C ALA A 161 -13.47 3.58 13.79
N LEU A 162 -13.24 4.43 12.78
CA LEU A 162 -12.02 5.24 12.66
C LEU A 162 -11.88 6.23 13.81
N PHE A 163 -12.95 6.92 14.18
CA PHE A 163 -12.94 7.84 15.31
C PHE A 163 -12.53 7.12 16.59
N LEU A 164 -13.17 6.00 16.90
CA LEU A 164 -12.89 5.21 18.12
C LEU A 164 -11.48 4.61 18.12
N LEU A 165 -10.94 4.27 16.95
CA LEU A 165 -9.62 3.66 16.83
C LEU A 165 -8.49 4.70 16.84
N LEU A 166 -8.61 5.78 16.04
CA LEU A 166 -7.52 6.71 15.80
C LEU A 166 -7.45 7.83 16.86
N VAL A 167 -8.59 8.41 17.22
CA VAL A 167 -8.61 9.59 18.07
C VAL A 167 -8.08 9.29 19.47
N PRO A 168 -8.57 8.27 20.20
CA PRO A 168 -8.01 7.90 21.49
C PRO A 168 -6.55 7.46 21.40
N ALA A 169 -6.19 6.69 20.34
CA ALA A 169 -4.81 6.25 20.13
C ALA A 169 -3.85 7.45 19.99
N CYS A 170 -4.22 8.46 19.22
CA CYS A 170 -3.41 9.65 19.04
C CYS A 170 -3.44 10.57 20.30
N ALA A 171 -4.59 10.71 20.94
CA ALA A 171 -4.71 11.57 22.13
C ALA A 171 -3.96 11.03 23.35
N LEU A 172 -3.96 9.71 23.57
CA LEU A 172 -3.38 9.11 24.77
C LEU A 172 -1.92 8.70 24.59
N PHE A 173 -1.55 8.16 23.43
CA PHE A 173 -0.25 7.50 23.23
C PHE A 173 0.75 8.28 22.37
N SER A 174 0.49 9.56 22.05
CA SER A 174 1.41 10.38 21.25
C SER A 174 2.54 10.97 22.09
N VAL A 175 3.59 10.17 22.30
CA VAL A 175 4.82 10.62 22.97
C VAL A 175 5.97 10.57 21.96
N ARG A 176 6.65 11.71 21.74
CA ARG A 176 7.67 11.83 20.70
C ARG A 176 8.94 11.05 21.01
N ARG A 177 9.39 11.08 22.26
CA ARG A 177 10.61 10.43 22.74
C ARG A 177 10.34 9.73 24.06
N PRO A 178 10.96 8.57 24.31
CA PRO A 178 10.82 7.87 25.59
C PRO A 178 11.26 8.72 26.77
N GLU A 179 12.30 9.57 26.59
CA GLU A 179 12.81 10.45 27.66
C GLU A 179 11.75 11.41 28.20
N ASN A 180 10.76 11.80 27.38
CA ASN A 180 9.66 12.69 27.79
C ASN A 180 8.74 12.09 28.87
N ILE A 181 8.84 10.77 29.10
CA ILE A 181 8.08 10.04 30.14
C ILE A 181 9.01 9.28 31.08
N GLY A 182 10.30 9.65 31.12
CA GLY A 182 11.29 8.99 31.99
C GLY A 182 11.71 7.59 31.54
N ALA A 183 11.35 7.15 30.32
CA ALA A 183 11.74 5.87 29.78
C ALA A 183 13.01 6.00 28.90
N GLN A 184 13.77 4.90 28.77
CA GLN A 184 14.91 4.82 27.86
C GLN A 184 14.52 4.15 26.54
N PRO A 185 15.15 4.53 25.39
CA PRO A 185 14.96 3.84 24.13
C PRO A 185 15.36 2.37 24.26
N TYR A 186 14.64 1.50 23.56
CA TYR A 186 14.93 0.07 23.59
C TYR A 186 16.24 -0.23 22.88
N HIS A 187 17.23 -0.74 23.63
CA HIS A 187 18.52 -1.21 23.15
C HIS A 187 18.68 -2.71 23.38
N ARG A 188 18.90 -3.48 22.32
CA ARG A 188 19.32 -4.87 22.43
C ARG A 188 20.81 -4.93 22.02
N ARG A 189 21.70 -5.27 22.97
CA ARG A 189 23.11 -5.51 22.67
C ARG A 189 23.27 -6.68 21.70
N ARG A 190 23.35 -6.39 20.42
CA ARG A 190 23.83 -7.34 19.40
C ARG A 190 24.65 -6.58 18.36
N ALA A 191 25.86 -7.07 18.13
CA ALA A 191 26.76 -6.49 17.12
C ALA A 191 26.09 -6.45 15.74
N PRO A 192 26.31 -5.41 14.93
CA PRO A 192 25.75 -5.31 13.59
C PRO A 192 26.31 -6.44 12.73
N LYS A 193 25.50 -7.42 12.36
CA LYS A 193 25.84 -8.39 11.32
C LYS A 193 25.62 -7.72 9.95
N HIS A 194 26.74 -7.58 9.24
CA HIS A 194 26.85 -7.30 7.82
C HIS A 194 26.20 -6.01 7.27
N ALA A 195 26.97 -4.95 7.27
CA ALA A 195 26.93 -4.04 6.13
C ALA A 195 27.40 -4.86 4.89
N ALA A 196 26.45 -5.41 4.12
CA ALA A 196 26.79 -5.98 2.82
C ALA A 196 27.44 -4.85 2.01
N GLY A 197 28.67 -5.08 1.58
CA GLY A 197 29.46 -4.12 0.83
C GLY A 197 28.66 -3.61 -0.38
N ALA A 198 28.45 -2.32 -0.44
CA ALA A 198 27.89 -1.67 -1.59
C ALA A 198 28.92 -1.73 -2.71
N ALA A 199 28.60 -2.43 -3.80
CA ALA A 199 29.35 -2.26 -5.04
C ALA A 199 29.28 -0.78 -5.42
N ALA A 200 30.41 -0.09 -5.40
CA ALA A 200 30.51 1.30 -5.79
C ALA A 200 30.51 1.36 -7.31
N PHE A 201 29.37 1.66 -7.91
CA PHE A 201 29.33 2.01 -9.34
C PHE A 201 30.22 3.23 -9.58
N GLN A 202 31.25 3.08 -10.39
CA GLN A 202 32.19 4.16 -10.70
C GLN A 202 31.70 5.11 -11.79
N ASP A 203 30.82 4.65 -12.70
CA ASP A 203 30.35 5.49 -13.81
C ASP A 203 28.96 6.13 -13.56
N PHE A 204 28.90 7.46 -13.78
CA PHE A 204 27.69 8.26 -13.58
C PHE A 204 26.59 7.93 -14.62
N SER A 205 26.94 7.54 -15.85
CA SER A 205 26.02 7.19 -16.91
C SER A 205 25.31 5.86 -16.66
N GLU A 206 26.02 4.85 -16.20
CA GLU A 206 25.45 3.55 -15.81
C GLU A 206 24.53 3.68 -14.60
N LYS A 207 24.90 4.47 -13.60
CA LYS A 207 24.05 4.79 -12.44
C LYS A 207 22.71 5.36 -12.85
N ARG A 208 22.68 6.21 -13.87
CA ARG A 208 21.44 6.83 -14.39
C ARG A 208 20.57 5.80 -15.13
N ARG A 209 21.16 4.96 -15.99
CA ARG A 209 20.43 3.89 -16.72
C ARG A 209 19.80 2.88 -15.76
N VAL A 210 20.58 2.37 -14.80
CA VAL A 210 20.08 1.42 -13.79
C VAL A 210 18.98 2.05 -12.93
N PHE A 211 19.10 3.34 -12.59
CA PHE A 211 18.06 4.05 -11.83
C PHE A 211 16.77 4.20 -12.62
N LEU A 212 16.85 4.53 -13.91
CA LEU A 212 15.67 4.63 -14.78
C LEU A 212 15.01 3.26 -14.96
N LEU A 213 15.77 2.19 -15.19
CA LEU A 213 15.25 0.82 -15.26
C LEU A 213 14.55 0.41 -13.96
N LEU A 214 15.12 0.76 -12.81
CA LEU A 214 14.50 0.51 -11.51
C LEU A 214 13.18 1.27 -11.36
N LEU A 215 13.11 2.53 -11.80
CA LEU A 215 11.88 3.32 -11.77
C LEU A 215 10.80 2.73 -12.68
N VAL A 216 11.16 2.32 -13.90
CA VAL A 216 10.21 1.69 -14.84
C VAL A 216 9.71 0.34 -14.28
N PHE A 217 10.60 -0.46 -13.69
CA PHE A 217 10.22 -1.69 -12.99
C PHE A 217 9.28 -1.42 -11.82
N ALA A 218 9.58 -0.40 -11.00
CA ALA A 218 8.72 0.03 -9.91
C ALA A 218 7.32 0.44 -10.42
N CYS A 219 7.25 1.23 -11.50
CA CYS A 219 5.98 1.63 -12.13
C CYS A 219 5.18 0.42 -12.60
N ALA A 220 5.81 -0.54 -13.30
CA ALA A 220 5.14 -1.72 -13.81
C ALA A 220 4.54 -2.59 -12.69
N ILE A 221 5.26 -2.77 -11.59
CA ILE A 221 4.73 -3.49 -10.41
C ILE A 221 3.64 -2.68 -9.70
N CYS A 222 3.81 -1.36 -9.55
CA CYS A 222 2.82 -0.53 -8.86
C CYS A 222 1.44 -0.55 -9.54
N ILE A 223 1.39 -0.72 -10.87
CA ILE A 223 0.13 -0.91 -11.61
C ILE A 223 -0.63 -2.14 -11.08
N THR A 224 0.07 -3.19 -10.66
CA THR A 224 -0.57 -4.41 -10.15
C THR A 224 -1.14 -4.25 -8.72
N THR A 225 -0.81 -3.19 -7.98
CA THR A 225 -1.34 -2.96 -6.63
C THR A 225 -2.84 -2.67 -6.63
N GLY A 226 -3.37 -2.12 -7.72
CA GLY A 226 -4.79 -1.76 -7.86
C GLY A 226 -5.73 -2.96 -7.91
N TYR A 227 -5.25 -4.13 -8.35
CA TYR A 227 -6.08 -5.34 -8.47
C TYR A 227 -6.68 -5.79 -7.15
N ASN A 228 -6.01 -5.55 -6.05
CA ASN A 228 -6.49 -5.87 -4.72
C ASN A 228 -7.85 -5.24 -4.40
N GLN A 229 -8.09 -4.03 -4.90
CA GLN A 229 -9.35 -3.31 -4.70
C GLN A 229 -10.45 -3.71 -5.69
N MET A 230 -10.08 -4.39 -6.78
CA MET A 230 -11.02 -4.84 -7.82
C MET A 230 -11.50 -6.28 -7.62
N LEU A 231 -11.01 -6.98 -6.59
CA LEU A 231 -11.32 -8.40 -6.33
C LEU A 231 -12.82 -8.63 -6.13
N PHE A 232 -13.51 -7.67 -5.53
CA PHE A 232 -14.96 -7.73 -5.35
C PHE A 232 -15.68 -7.78 -6.70
N GLY A 233 -15.44 -6.80 -7.57
CA GLY A 233 -16.02 -6.73 -8.91
C GLY A 233 -15.59 -7.89 -9.82
N VAL A 234 -14.35 -8.41 -9.68
CA VAL A 234 -13.93 -9.63 -10.37
C VAL A 234 -14.76 -10.81 -9.91
N GLY A 235 -15.01 -10.97 -8.62
CA GLY A 235 -15.81 -12.04 -8.06
C GLY A 235 -17.28 -11.99 -8.54
N SER A 236 -17.87 -10.81 -8.62
CA SER A 236 -19.25 -10.64 -9.11
C SER A 236 -19.40 -11.00 -10.60
N THR A 237 -18.33 -10.84 -11.41
CA THR A 237 -18.32 -11.20 -12.84
C THR A 237 -18.47 -12.71 -13.10
N PHE A 238 -18.11 -13.55 -12.12
CA PHE A 238 -18.19 -15.01 -12.22
C PHE A 238 -19.39 -15.59 -11.46
N ASP A 239 -20.40 -14.78 -11.13
CA ASP A 239 -21.63 -15.18 -10.44
C ASP A 239 -21.38 -15.86 -9.08
N HIS A 240 -20.30 -15.49 -8.41
CA HIS A 240 -20.04 -15.99 -7.06
C HIS A 240 -21.03 -15.38 -6.04
N PRO A 241 -21.48 -16.16 -5.05
CA PRO A 241 -22.41 -15.66 -4.02
C PRO A 241 -21.89 -14.40 -3.33
N GLU A 242 -22.72 -13.39 -3.17
CA GLU A 242 -22.34 -12.10 -2.55
C GLU A 242 -21.68 -12.27 -1.18
N LYS A 243 -22.14 -13.25 -0.39
CA LYS A 243 -21.60 -13.55 0.95
C LYS A 243 -20.10 -13.88 0.96
N ILE A 244 -19.55 -14.39 -0.15
CA ILE A 244 -18.14 -14.75 -0.23
C ILE A 244 -17.26 -13.71 -0.93
N LEU A 245 -17.85 -12.72 -1.62
CA LEU A 245 -17.07 -11.71 -2.36
C LEU A 245 -16.13 -10.91 -1.44
N GLY A 246 -16.62 -10.50 -0.26
CA GLY A 246 -15.80 -9.81 0.74
C GLY A 246 -14.67 -10.69 1.30
N THR A 247 -14.85 -12.01 1.31
CA THR A 247 -13.80 -12.93 1.79
C THR A 247 -12.61 -13.00 0.83
N PHE A 248 -12.79 -12.77 -0.48
CA PHE A 248 -11.69 -12.71 -1.45
C PHE A 248 -10.74 -11.55 -1.11
N VAL A 249 -11.29 -10.40 -0.75
CA VAL A 249 -10.49 -9.25 -0.30
C VAL A 249 -9.78 -9.58 1.02
N SER A 250 -10.45 -10.23 1.96
CA SER A 250 -9.84 -10.64 3.23
C SER A 250 -8.68 -11.61 3.04
N VAL A 251 -8.83 -12.60 2.15
CA VAL A 251 -7.76 -13.54 1.81
C VAL A 251 -6.58 -12.82 1.17
N SER A 252 -6.80 -11.80 0.35
CA SER A 252 -5.69 -11.00 -0.19
C SER A 252 -4.98 -10.18 0.89
N MET A 253 -5.68 -9.73 1.94
CA MET A 253 -5.04 -9.06 3.08
C MET A 253 -4.16 -10.02 3.89
N ILE A 254 -4.63 -11.26 4.10
CA ILE A 254 -3.80 -12.33 4.70
C ILE A 254 -2.59 -12.61 3.79
N GLY A 255 -2.82 -12.72 2.48
CA GLY A 255 -1.78 -12.84 1.47
C GLY A 255 -0.74 -11.72 1.58
N THR A 256 -1.17 -10.48 1.79
CA THR A 256 -0.27 -9.33 1.97
C THR A 256 0.68 -9.51 3.16
N ILE A 257 0.20 -10.05 4.28
CA ILE A 257 1.03 -10.30 5.47
C ILE A 257 2.06 -11.40 5.15
N VAL A 258 1.58 -12.54 4.65
CA VAL A 258 2.44 -13.68 4.34
C VAL A 258 3.47 -13.34 3.27
N CYS A 259 3.07 -12.66 2.20
CA CYS A 259 3.96 -12.25 1.11
C CYS A 259 5.04 -11.27 1.57
N LYS A 260 4.75 -10.35 2.50
CA LYS A 260 5.77 -9.46 3.09
C LYS A 260 6.86 -10.24 3.82
N LEU A 261 6.45 -11.24 4.62
CA LEU A 261 7.39 -12.11 5.32
C LEU A 261 8.18 -12.98 4.33
N LEU A 262 7.50 -13.55 3.33
CA LEU A 262 8.11 -14.38 2.30
C LEU A 262 9.15 -13.62 1.49
N VAL A 263 8.85 -12.39 1.05
CA VAL A 263 9.79 -11.55 0.30
C VAL A 263 11.01 -11.20 1.15
N GLY A 264 10.81 -10.88 2.43
CA GLY A 264 11.90 -10.63 3.37
C GLY A 264 12.80 -11.87 3.53
N TRP A 265 12.21 -13.03 3.80
CA TRP A 265 12.92 -14.29 3.96
C TRP A 265 13.67 -14.72 2.68
N LEU A 266 13.04 -14.61 1.51
CA LEU A 266 13.67 -14.91 0.23
C LEU A 266 14.86 -13.98 -0.05
N ASN A 267 14.72 -12.69 0.26
CA ASN A 267 15.82 -11.73 0.12
C ASN A 267 17.02 -12.09 0.98
N ASP A 268 16.76 -12.47 2.24
CA ASP A 268 17.84 -12.76 3.21
C ASP A 268 18.54 -14.09 2.91
N ARG A 269 17.82 -15.08 2.37
CA ARG A 269 18.35 -16.41 2.12
C ARG A 269 18.93 -16.59 0.71
N TYR A 270 18.25 -16.08 -0.32
CA TYR A 270 18.58 -16.30 -1.73
C TYR A 270 18.93 -15.01 -2.48
N GLY A 271 18.86 -13.86 -1.79
CA GLY A 271 19.17 -12.55 -2.33
C GLY A 271 18.02 -11.90 -3.11
N MET A 272 18.19 -10.61 -3.38
CA MET A 272 17.14 -9.75 -3.97
C MET A 272 16.67 -10.22 -5.35
N LYS A 273 17.55 -10.82 -6.16
CA LYS A 273 17.19 -11.36 -7.48
C LYS A 273 16.11 -12.43 -7.38
N ALA A 274 16.33 -13.43 -6.52
CA ALA A 274 15.37 -14.52 -6.30
C ALA A 274 14.04 -13.99 -5.76
N ALA A 275 14.09 -13.06 -4.79
CA ALA A 275 12.90 -12.44 -4.22
C ALA A 275 12.07 -11.69 -5.27
N CYS A 276 12.70 -10.92 -6.18
CA CYS A 276 12.01 -10.21 -7.26
C CYS A 276 11.35 -11.18 -8.26
N TYR A 277 12.05 -12.23 -8.72
CA TYR A 277 11.44 -13.18 -9.65
C TYR A 277 10.29 -13.98 -9.02
N ALA A 278 10.45 -14.43 -7.78
CA ALA A 278 9.38 -15.10 -7.05
C ALA A 278 8.16 -14.18 -6.90
N ALA A 279 8.38 -12.91 -6.58
CA ALA A 279 7.31 -11.95 -6.43
C ALA A 279 6.56 -11.72 -7.75
N VAL A 280 7.27 -11.45 -8.86
CA VAL A 280 6.65 -11.25 -10.18
C VAL A 280 5.94 -12.51 -10.66
N GLY A 281 6.54 -13.69 -10.46
CA GLY A 281 5.91 -14.97 -10.79
C GLY A 281 4.61 -15.21 -10.01
N THR A 282 4.60 -14.89 -8.70
CA THR A 282 3.40 -15.02 -7.86
C THR A 282 2.30 -14.05 -8.33
N ILE A 283 2.64 -12.80 -8.68
CA ILE A 283 1.69 -11.83 -9.23
C ILE A 283 1.06 -12.36 -10.53
N GLY A 284 1.89 -12.84 -11.47
CA GLY A 284 1.42 -13.39 -12.74
C GLY A 284 0.53 -14.61 -12.55
N ALA A 285 0.94 -15.57 -11.73
CA ALA A 285 0.15 -16.74 -11.41
C ALA A 285 -1.20 -16.38 -10.77
N GLY A 286 -1.21 -15.40 -9.84
CA GLY A 286 -2.41 -14.91 -9.23
C GLY A 286 -3.39 -14.30 -10.24
N LEU A 287 -2.91 -13.46 -11.16
CA LEU A 287 -3.73 -12.85 -12.21
C LEU A 287 -4.30 -13.89 -13.17
N VAL A 288 -3.52 -14.92 -13.53
CA VAL A 288 -4.00 -16.06 -14.34
C VAL A 288 -5.09 -16.82 -13.59
N CYS A 289 -4.91 -17.10 -12.29
CA CYS A 289 -5.94 -17.75 -11.47
C CYS A 289 -7.25 -16.94 -11.43
N LEU A 290 -7.15 -15.59 -11.30
CA LEU A 290 -8.30 -14.71 -11.33
C LEU A 290 -8.96 -14.64 -12.72
N PHE A 291 -8.19 -14.69 -13.79
CA PHE A 291 -8.72 -14.70 -15.17
C PHE A 291 -9.60 -15.92 -15.44
N PHE A 292 -9.24 -17.08 -14.89
CA PHE A 292 -10.01 -18.32 -14.92
C PHE A 292 -10.81 -18.54 -13.62
N GLY A 293 -11.33 -17.48 -13.02
CA GLY A 293 -11.92 -17.42 -11.69
C GLY A 293 -13.30 -18.10 -11.51
N GLN A 294 -13.74 -18.98 -12.42
CA GLN A 294 -14.99 -19.72 -12.33
C GLN A 294 -15.11 -20.59 -11.06
N SER A 295 -13.97 -21.09 -10.56
CA SER A 295 -13.92 -21.87 -9.33
C SER A 295 -13.60 -20.96 -8.13
N VAL A 296 -14.34 -21.08 -7.04
CA VAL A 296 -14.10 -20.39 -5.77
C VAL A 296 -12.68 -20.58 -5.26
N LEU A 297 -12.13 -21.80 -5.42
CA LEU A 297 -10.76 -22.11 -5.01
C LEU A 297 -9.73 -21.28 -5.82
N ARG A 298 -9.93 -21.15 -7.15
CA ARG A 298 -9.04 -20.33 -8.00
C ARG A 298 -9.12 -18.85 -7.60
N MET A 299 -10.31 -18.37 -7.27
CA MET A 299 -10.49 -17.01 -6.76
C MET A 299 -9.75 -16.79 -5.44
N TYR A 300 -9.79 -17.73 -4.50
CA TYR A 300 -9.03 -17.63 -3.24
C TYR A 300 -7.52 -17.65 -3.48
N ILE A 301 -7.01 -18.55 -4.33
CA ILE A 301 -5.59 -18.61 -4.66
C ILE A 301 -5.15 -17.31 -5.34
N GLY A 302 -5.90 -16.85 -6.34
CA GLY A 302 -5.63 -15.60 -7.03
C GLY A 302 -5.65 -14.41 -6.09
N SER A 303 -6.66 -14.32 -5.23
CA SER A 303 -6.79 -13.27 -4.22
C SER A 303 -5.63 -13.26 -3.24
N PHE A 304 -5.20 -14.41 -2.75
CA PHE A 304 -4.03 -14.53 -1.87
C PHE A 304 -2.76 -14.00 -2.55
N CYS A 305 -2.54 -14.36 -3.82
CA CYS A 305 -1.39 -13.89 -4.61
C CYS A 305 -1.42 -12.37 -4.84
N MET A 306 -2.61 -11.74 -4.88
CA MET A 306 -2.74 -10.28 -4.99
C MET A 306 -2.28 -9.50 -3.74
N GLY A 307 -1.89 -10.19 -2.68
CA GLY A 307 -1.12 -9.59 -1.58
C GLY A 307 0.34 -9.27 -1.94
N MET A 308 0.92 -9.93 -2.95
CA MET A 308 2.32 -9.79 -3.34
C MET A 308 2.72 -8.40 -3.84
N PRO A 309 1.93 -7.68 -4.67
CA PRO A 309 2.28 -6.32 -5.11
C PRO A 309 2.59 -5.37 -3.95
N MET A 310 1.79 -5.43 -2.88
CA MET A 310 2.03 -4.64 -1.68
C MET A 310 3.30 -5.04 -0.93
N ALA A 311 3.64 -6.33 -0.93
CA ALA A 311 4.89 -6.80 -0.34
C ALA A 311 6.10 -6.27 -1.11
N VAL A 312 6.03 -6.24 -2.44
CA VAL A 312 7.10 -5.71 -3.28
C VAL A 312 7.30 -4.22 -3.03
N THR A 313 6.24 -3.42 -3.02
CA THR A 313 6.34 -1.97 -2.84
C THR A 313 6.90 -1.57 -1.48
N VAL A 314 6.53 -2.29 -0.41
CA VAL A 314 6.90 -1.95 0.97
C VAL A 314 8.21 -2.61 1.42
N VAL A 315 8.50 -3.85 0.99
CA VAL A 315 9.66 -4.63 1.47
C VAL A 315 10.74 -4.75 0.40
N ALA A 316 10.37 -5.15 -0.84
CA ALA A 316 11.38 -5.38 -1.88
C ALA A 316 11.98 -4.08 -2.41
N MET A 317 11.20 -3.03 -2.64
CA MET A 317 11.71 -1.78 -3.22
C MET A 317 12.78 -1.09 -2.39
N PRO A 318 12.62 -0.86 -1.07
CA PRO A 318 13.70 -0.32 -0.24
C PRO A 318 14.98 -1.18 -0.31
N ASN A 319 14.82 -2.50 -0.21
CA ASN A 319 15.93 -3.43 -0.24
C ASN A 319 16.62 -3.45 -1.61
N LEU A 320 15.86 -3.37 -2.70
CA LEU A 320 16.38 -3.29 -4.06
C LEU A 320 17.19 -2.00 -4.27
N VAL A 321 16.67 -0.84 -3.86
CA VAL A 321 17.40 0.44 -3.94
C VAL A 321 18.69 0.38 -3.12
N ARG A 322 18.63 -0.18 -1.91
CA ARG A 322 19.81 -0.34 -1.05
C ARG A 322 20.84 -1.27 -1.66
N SER A 323 20.40 -2.40 -2.24
CA SER A 323 21.30 -3.38 -2.86
C SER A 323 21.96 -2.87 -4.13
N VAL A 324 21.32 -1.94 -4.86
CA VAL A 324 21.81 -1.38 -6.12
C VAL A 324 22.70 -0.16 -5.89
N PHE A 325 22.33 0.75 -4.99
CA PHE A 325 23.00 2.05 -4.83
C PHE A 325 23.81 2.17 -3.52
N GLY A 326 23.73 1.16 -2.64
CA GLY A 326 24.40 1.18 -1.35
C GLY A 326 23.78 2.13 -0.32
N ASN A 327 24.28 2.06 0.91
CA ASN A 327 23.73 2.83 2.03
C ASN A 327 23.92 4.35 1.88
N ALA A 328 25.07 4.79 1.31
CA ALA A 328 25.39 6.21 1.16
C ALA A 328 24.43 6.96 0.21
N ALA A 329 23.99 6.33 -0.88
CA ALA A 329 23.08 6.95 -1.84
C ALA A 329 21.61 6.59 -1.59
N PHE A 330 21.34 5.68 -0.65
CA PHE A 330 20.01 5.12 -0.38
C PHE A 330 18.97 6.20 -0.12
N GLU A 331 19.20 7.09 0.82
CA GLU A 331 18.20 8.08 1.26
C GLU A 331 17.76 8.99 0.10
N LYS A 332 18.72 9.51 -0.67
CA LYS A 332 18.45 10.40 -1.80
C LYS A 332 17.67 9.67 -2.92
N ARG A 333 18.09 8.44 -3.27
CA ARG A 333 17.48 7.66 -4.35
C ARG A 333 16.13 7.09 -3.95
N TYR A 334 16.02 6.56 -2.73
CA TYR A 334 14.78 5.99 -2.22
C TYR A 334 13.68 7.03 -2.07
N ARG A 335 14.01 8.29 -1.73
CA ARG A 335 13.03 9.39 -1.71
C ARG A 335 12.31 9.53 -3.06
N THR A 336 13.04 9.55 -4.17
CA THR A 336 12.44 9.64 -5.52
C THR A 336 11.63 8.38 -5.86
N VAL A 337 12.17 7.19 -5.58
CA VAL A 337 11.46 5.92 -5.81
C VAL A 337 10.17 5.86 -5.00
N SER A 338 10.20 6.26 -3.75
CA SER A 338 9.03 6.26 -2.86
C SER A 338 7.91 7.19 -3.37
N VAL A 339 8.27 8.39 -3.86
CA VAL A 339 7.28 9.30 -4.48
C VAL A 339 6.64 8.66 -5.71
N VAL A 340 7.45 8.10 -6.61
CA VAL A 340 6.96 7.43 -7.83
C VAL A 340 6.07 6.23 -7.48
N VAL A 341 6.51 5.38 -6.55
CA VAL A 341 5.74 4.22 -6.07
C VAL A 341 4.37 4.66 -5.52
N ASN A 342 4.33 5.69 -4.67
CA ASN A 342 3.07 6.17 -4.10
C ASN A 342 2.14 6.75 -5.18
N LEU A 343 2.67 7.57 -6.10
CA LEU A 343 1.87 8.15 -7.18
C LEU A 343 1.32 7.03 -8.08
N VAL A 344 2.18 6.17 -8.62
CA VAL A 344 1.75 5.14 -9.57
C VAL A 344 0.81 4.13 -8.93
N SER A 345 1.02 3.75 -7.67
CA SER A 345 0.09 2.87 -6.95
C SER A 345 -1.31 3.48 -6.81
N ASN A 346 -1.41 4.80 -6.54
CA ASN A 346 -2.72 5.46 -6.48
C ASN A 346 -3.34 5.65 -7.88
N PHE A 347 -2.52 5.94 -8.90
CA PHE A 347 -2.98 5.97 -10.29
C PHE A 347 -3.47 4.61 -10.79
N SER A 348 -2.90 3.50 -10.30
CA SER A 348 -3.30 2.17 -10.74
C SER A 348 -4.79 1.90 -10.53
N PHE A 349 -5.36 2.32 -9.40
CA PHE A 349 -6.80 2.19 -9.14
C PHE A 349 -7.64 2.89 -10.21
N THR A 350 -7.23 4.09 -10.59
CA THR A 350 -7.90 4.89 -11.62
C THR A 350 -7.76 4.26 -13.00
N VAL A 351 -6.56 3.83 -13.39
CA VAL A 351 -6.30 3.17 -14.68
C VAL A 351 -7.16 1.91 -14.81
N LEU A 352 -7.18 1.05 -13.79
CA LEU A 352 -7.97 -0.17 -13.80
C LEU A 352 -9.48 0.14 -13.86
N GLY A 353 -9.95 1.13 -13.10
CA GLY A 353 -11.34 1.56 -13.15
C GLY A 353 -11.75 2.13 -14.53
N TRP A 354 -10.87 2.87 -15.22
CA TRP A 354 -11.10 3.34 -16.56
C TRP A 354 -11.11 2.19 -17.59
N ILE A 355 -10.21 1.21 -17.45
CA ILE A 355 -10.22 0.01 -18.31
C ILE A 355 -11.57 -0.69 -18.21
N VAL A 356 -12.06 -0.94 -16.98
CA VAL A 356 -13.37 -1.55 -16.78
C VAL A 356 -14.49 -0.69 -17.37
N SER A 357 -14.42 0.63 -17.19
CA SER A 357 -15.46 1.57 -17.68
C SER A 357 -15.52 1.69 -19.20
N ILE A 358 -14.38 1.54 -19.91
CA ILE A 358 -14.28 1.65 -21.37
C ILE A 358 -14.69 0.36 -22.04
N PHE A 359 -14.23 -0.79 -21.52
CA PHE A 359 -14.43 -2.09 -22.12
C PHE A 359 -15.62 -2.87 -21.50
N ASP A 360 -16.23 -2.34 -20.47
CA ASP A 360 -17.31 -2.95 -19.69
C ASP A 360 -16.99 -4.41 -19.27
N SER A 361 -15.72 -4.65 -18.94
CA SER A 361 -15.22 -6.01 -18.68
C SER A 361 -14.05 -6.05 -17.69
N TYR A 362 -14.24 -6.75 -16.59
CA TYR A 362 -13.17 -7.09 -15.65
C TYR A 362 -12.15 -8.07 -16.26
N ARG A 363 -12.55 -8.90 -17.25
CA ARG A 363 -11.61 -9.83 -17.92
C ARG A 363 -10.56 -9.09 -18.72
N VAL A 364 -10.92 -8.00 -19.43
CA VAL A 364 -9.95 -7.16 -20.16
C VAL A 364 -8.96 -6.53 -19.18
N MET A 365 -9.44 -6.06 -18.03
CA MET A 365 -8.59 -5.54 -16.97
C MET A 365 -7.60 -6.61 -16.48
N LEU A 366 -8.03 -7.85 -16.25
CA LEU A 366 -7.15 -8.94 -15.82
C LEU A 366 -6.11 -9.29 -16.91
N ALA A 367 -6.50 -9.32 -18.18
CA ALA A 367 -5.56 -9.54 -19.30
C ALA A 367 -4.49 -8.44 -19.36
N PHE A 368 -4.86 -7.17 -19.15
CA PHE A 368 -3.91 -6.06 -19.03
C PHE A 368 -2.92 -6.30 -17.87
N GLY A 369 -3.39 -6.80 -16.73
CA GLY A 369 -2.55 -7.12 -15.57
C GLY A 369 -1.55 -8.25 -15.86
N ILE A 370 -1.96 -9.29 -16.58
CA ILE A 370 -1.07 -10.37 -17.01
C ILE A 370 0.04 -9.80 -17.90
N GLY A 371 -0.29 -8.93 -18.85
CA GLY A 371 0.69 -8.20 -19.67
C GLY A 371 1.65 -7.34 -18.85
N ALA A 372 1.13 -6.57 -17.88
CA ALA A 372 1.95 -5.76 -16.97
C ALA A 372 2.89 -6.62 -16.09
N SER A 373 2.43 -7.78 -15.64
CA SER A 373 3.26 -8.74 -14.91
C SER A 373 4.37 -9.32 -15.78
N ALA A 374 4.08 -9.70 -17.02
CA ALA A 374 5.07 -10.17 -17.99
C ALA A 374 6.13 -9.08 -18.30
N LEU A 375 5.69 -7.84 -18.49
CA LEU A 375 6.59 -6.69 -18.64
C LEU A 375 7.49 -6.51 -17.40
N SER A 376 6.92 -6.64 -16.21
CA SER A 376 7.69 -6.56 -14.95
C SER A 376 8.75 -7.66 -14.87
N ALA A 377 8.46 -8.88 -15.35
CA ALA A 377 9.42 -9.99 -15.41
C ALA A 377 10.58 -9.66 -16.36
N LEU A 378 10.27 -9.13 -17.53
CA LEU A 378 11.27 -8.72 -18.52
C LEU A 378 12.16 -7.60 -17.97
N LEU A 379 11.57 -6.58 -17.36
CA LEU A 379 12.30 -5.47 -16.76
C LEU A 379 13.21 -5.92 -15.61
N ALA A 380 12.75 -6.85 -14.78
CA ALA A 380 13.57 -7.48 -13.75
C ALA A 380 14.78 -8.22 -14.38
N ALA A 381 14.55 -8.99 -15.45
CA ALA A 381 15.61 -9.70 -16.14
C ALA A 381 16.67 -8.73 -16.70
N ILE A 382 16.24 -7.65 -17.35
CA ILE A 382 17.14 -6.60 -17.88
C ILE A 382 17.91 -5.93 -16.74
N LEU A 383 17.23 -5.54 -15.66
CA LEU A 383 17.85 -4.87 -14.51
C LEU A 383 18.98 -5.71 -13.90
N PHE A 384 18.72 -7.02 -13.69
CA PHE A 384 19.72 -7.90 -13.11
C PHE A 384 20.81 -8.32 -14.12
N ALA A 385 20.53 -8.34 -15.43
CA ALA A 385 21.53 -8.59 -16.47
C ALA A 385 22.52 -7.40 -16.60
N VAL A 386 22.03 -6.17 -16.61
CA VAL A 386 22.87 -4.95 -16.62
C VAL A 386 23.72 -4.89 -15.37
N ARG A 387 23.17 -5.20 -14.19
CA ARG A 387 23.94 -5.27 -12.95
C ARG A 387 25.04 -6.32 -12.97
N LYS A 388 24.82 -7.49 -13.58
CA LYS A 388 25.85 -8.55 -13.68
C LYS A 388 27.01 -8.12 -14.58
N ARG A 389 26.73 -7.39 -15.65
CA ARG A 389 27.80 -6.86 -16.54
C ARG A 389 28.69 -5.84 -15.82
N SER A 390 28.11 -4.94 -15.04
CA SER A 390 28.90 -3.95 -14.27
C SER A 390 29.82 -4.57 -13.22
N LEU A 391 29.50 -5.78 -12.70
CA LEU A 391 30.32 -6.52 -11.74
C LEU A 391 31.43 -7.40 -12.42
N ILE A 392 31.37 -7.62 -13.74
CA ILE A 392 32.36 -8.42 -14.47
C ILE A 392 33.50 -7.53 -15.00
N TYR A 393 33.30 -6.23 -15.07
CA TYR A 393 34.30 -5.24 -15.48
C TYR A 393 35.05 -4.57 -14.29
N GLU A 394 34.80 -5.04 -13.06
CA GLU A 394 35.63 -4.82 -11.86
C GLU A 394 36.53 -6.05 -11.60
#